data_00dce7f0aa1387e6a9044196dad80a50
#
_entry.id   00dce7f0aa1387e6a9044196dad80a50
#
_cell.length_a   1.000
_cell.length_b   1.000
_cell.length_c   1.000
_cell.angle_alpha   90.00
_cell.angle_beta   90.00
_cell.angle_gamma   90.00
#
_symmetry.space_group_name_H-M   'P 1'
#
loop_
_entity.id
_entity.type
_entity.pdbx_description
1 polymer ?
#
loop_
_entity_poly.entity_id
_entity_poly.type
_entity_poly.pdbx_seq_one_letter_code
_entity_poly.pdbx_strand_id
1 'polypeptide(L)'
;MNKQNLQHIKQRFCAQTGVHFAPAAGHRTMRRAALLCAALVLCAAIALPAMADSVPAAYELLYRVSPATAQYFRSVRMSCEDQGIRMEVISAYAQDDTAQIYFTLQDLTGDRLSKDADLFDSYSIHAPSPVEANGECVDYDSDTRTATFLLTIRQLDGKKIAGDKITFTVKKTLGIRTKGEAAVPADEIARLTVQATQQVPETKLRGWGGTEEDEIDPAQLAAALLPQTQPYQIYPGVELTAVGEVDGKARVQLHFTDVKNADQHGDVYWTAEDGKTIGAPVSFDFFMDKALGDAYSEAIFDVPLSQLSACTMNAYYFVSGQVIHGSWEVTFPLENAEK
;
A
#
# COMPACT_ATOMS: atom_id res chain seq x y z
N MET A 1 0.15 -18.68 -0.05
CA MET A 1 -0.35 -17.75 0.99
C MET A 1 -1.84 -17.95 1.15
N ASN A 2 -2.32 -18.27 2.37
CA ASN A 2 -3.75 -18.54 2.63
C ASN A 2 -4.52 -17.19 2.63
N LYS A 3 -5.81 -17.21 2.14
CA LYS A 3 -6.68 -16.02 2.10
C LYS A 3 -6.85 -15.33 3.46
N GLN A 4 -6.79 -16.09 4.55
CA GLN A 4 -6.88 -15.58 5.91
C GLN A 4 -5.66 -14.69 6.26
N ASN A 5 -4.45 -15.11 5.92
CA ASN A 5 -3.24 -14.32 6.18
C ASN A 5 -3.23 -13.01 5.38
N LEU A 6 -3.75 -13.02 4.14
CA LEU A 6 -3.86 -11.81 3.35
C LEU A 6 -4.88 -10.81 3.94
N GLN A 7 -5.95 -11.33 4.56
CA GLN A 7 -6.91 -10.48 5.29
C GLN A 7 -6.31 -9.88 6.57
N HIS A 8 -5.53 -10.64 7.31
CA HIS A 8 -4.82 -10.14 8.49
C HIS A 8 -3.81 -9.04 8.14
N ILE A 9 -3.04 -9.23 7.08
CA ILE A 9 -2.09 -8.21 6.59
C ILE A 9 -2.84 -6.95 6.16
N LYS A 10 -3.97 -7.09 5.47
CA LYS A 10 -4.81 -5.96 5.06
C LYS A 10 -5.41 -5.20 6.26
N GLN A 11 -5.91 -5.92 7.26
CA GLN A 11 -6.47 -5.28 8.47
C GLN A 11 -5.41 -4.49 9.24
N ARG A 12 -4.19 -5.02 9.37
CA ARG A 12 -3.08 -4.31 10.01
C ARG A 12 -2.64 -3.08 9.23
N PHE A 13 -2.58 -3.19 7.92
CA PHE A 13 -2.29 -2.06 7.04
C PHE A 13 -3.34 -0.96 7.23
N CYS A 14 -4.63 -1.31 7.35
CA CYS A 14 -5.71 -0.37 7.60
C CYS A 14 -5.55 0.36 8.95
N ALA A 15 -5.19 -0.37 10.01
CA ALA A 15 -4.98 0.21 11.33
C ALA A 15 -3.77 1.16 11.37
N GLN A 16 -2.71 0.84 10.63
CA GLN A 16 -1.48 1.65 10.58
C GLN A 16 -1.58 2.88 9.66
N THR A 17 -2.35 2.81 8.60
CA THR A 17 -2.43 3.88 7.58
C THR A 17 -3.72 4.69 7.64
N GLY A 18 -4.72 4.25 8.41
CA GLY A 18 -6.07 4.83 8.40
C GLY A 18 -6.88 4.49 7.15
N VAL A 19 -6.35 3.63 6.28
CA VAL A 19 -7.01 3.18 5.05
C VAL A 19 -7.94 2.01 5.37
N HIS A 20 -9.23 2.22 5.32
CA HIS A 20 -10.21 1.14 5.44
C HIS A 20 -10.42 0.46 4.09
N PHE A 21 -9.95 -0.79 3.95
CA PHE A 21 -10.34 -1.61 2.81
C PHE A 21 -11.78 -2.07 3.02
N ALA A 22 -12.67 -1.67 2.13
CA ALA A 22 -14.01 -2.24 2.12
C ALA A 22 -13.93 -3.78 1.98
N PRO A 23 -14.79 -4.55 2.66
CA PRO A 23 -14.81 -5.99 2.53
C PRO A 23 -14.99 -6.33 1.05
N ALA A 24 -14.09 -7.16 0.51
CA ALA A 24 -14.14 -7.57 -0.90
C ALA A 24 -15.53 -8.08 -1.21
N ALA A 25 -16.28 -7.33 -2.00
CA ALA A 25 -17.58 -7.75 -2.51
C ALA A 25 -17.39 -9.13 -3.16
N GLY A 26 -18.22 -10.09 -2.73
CA GLY A 26 -18.01 -11.47 -3.05
C GLY A 26 -17.85 -11.69 -4.56
N HIS A 27 -17.07 -12.68 -4.95
CA HIS A 27 -16.69 -13.04 -6.33
C HIS A 27 -17.84 -13.06 -7.37
N ARG A 28 -19.10 -13.04 -6.93
CA ARG A 28 -20.28 -12.97 -7.80
C ARG A 28 -20.54 -11.57 -8.34
N THR A 29 -20.21 -10.51 -7.61
CA THR A 29 -20.38 -9.12 -8.06
C THR A 29 -19.27 -8.72 -9.01
N MET A 30 -18.02 -9.13 -8.78
CA MET A 30 -16.92 -8.87 -9.73
C MET A 30 -17.12 -9.56 -11.07
N ARG A 31 -17.66 -10.80 -11.09
CA ARG A 31 -18.00 -11.48 -12.37
C ARG A 31 -19.16 -10.80 -13.11
N ARG A 32 -20.11 -10.20 -12.40
CA ARG A 32 -21.20 -9.45 -13.03
C ARG A 32 -20.74 -8.08 -13.55
N ALA A 33 -19.87 -7.40 -12.83
CA ALA A 33 -19.26 -6.16 -13.31
C ALA A 33 -18.37 -6.40 -14.54
N ALA A 34 -17.54 -7.46 -14.53
CA ALA A 34 -16.74 -7.85 -15.68
C ALA A 34 -17.59 -8.30 -16.89
N LEU A 35 -18.72 -8.97 -16.66
CA LEU A 35 -19.64 -9.39 -17.72
C LEU A 35 -20.50 -8.24 -18.25
N LEU A 36 -20.84 -7.24 -17.42
CA LEU A 36 -21.51 -6.01 -17.87
C LEU A 36 -20.55 -5.14 -18.69
N CYS A 37 -19.29 -5.01 -18.29
CA CYS A 37 -18.26 -4.36 -19.12
C CYS A 37 -18.09 -5.07 -20.46
N ALA A 38 -18.06 -6.40 -20.51
CA ALA A 38 -17.95 -7.17 -21.74
C ALA A 38 -19.19 -7.06 -22.66
N ALA A 39 -20.39 -6.91 -22.10
CA ALA A 39 -21.62 -6.78 -22.89
C ALA A 39 -21.79 -5.37 -23.49
N LEU A 40 -21.32 -4.31 -22.81
CA LEU A 40 -21.28 -2.94 -23.37
C LEU A 40 -20.27 -2.76 -24.48
N VAL A 41 -19.18 -3.56 -24.48
CA VAL A 41 -18.15 -3.60 -25.53
C VAL A 41 -18.73 -3.97 -26.88
N LEU A 42 -19.78 -4.80 -26.95
CA LEU A 42 -20.33 -5.29 -28.22
C LEU A 42 -21.26 -4.29 -28.95
N CYS A 43 -21.82 -3.31 -28.23
CA CYS A 43 -22.79 -2.37 -28.81
C CYS A 43 -22.18 -1.05 -29.33
N ALA A 44 -20.98 -0.67 -28.90
CA ALA A 44 -20.35 0.61 -29.24
C ALA A 44 -19.36 0.55 -30.44
N ALA A 45 -19.17 -0.59 -31.04
CA ALA A 45 -18.18 -0.81 -32.12
C ALA A 45 -18.45 -0.07 -33.44
N ILE A 46 -19.47 0.78 -33.55
CA ILE A 46 -19.92 1.34 -34.84
C ILE A 46 -19.67 2.85 -35.01
N ALA A 47 -19.22 3.60 -34.03
CA ALA A 47 -19.31 5.08 -34.09
C ALA A 47 -18.06 5.92 -33.82
N LEU A 48 -16.81 5.46 -33.83
CA LEU A 48 -15.67 6.37 -33.59
C LEU A 48 -14.37 6.03 -34.38
N PRO A 49 -14.27 6.35 -35.68
CA PRO A 49 -12.97 6.37 -36.34
C PRO A 49 -12.21 7.71 -36.32
N ALA A 50 -12.73 8.80 -35.74
CA ALA A 50 -12.24 10.12 -36.14
C ALA A 50 -11.28 10.84 -35.14
N MET A 51 -10.91 10.26 -33.99
CA MET A 51 -10.04 10.94 -33.02
C MET A 51 -8.77 10.18 -32.61
N ALA A 52 -8.50 9.02 -33.20
CA ALA A 52 -7.33 8.21 -32.87
C ALA A 52 -6.00 8.78 -33.44
N ASP A 53 -6.05 9.65 -34.42
CA ASP A 53 -4.86 10.12 -35.14
C ASP A 53 -3.96 11.10 -34.36
N SER A 54 -4.43 11.65 -33.23
CA SER A 54 -3.66 12.65 -32.49
C SER A 54 -2.97 12.13 -31.22
N VAL A 55 -3.13 10.86 -30.84
CA VAL A 55 -2.64 10.32 -29.57
C VAL A 55 -2.12 8.87 -29.65
N PRO A 56 -1.22 8.53 -30.61
CA PRO A 56 -0.82 7.14 -30.79
C PRO A 56 -0.19 6.53 -29.53
N ALA A 57 0.74 7.24 -28.86
CA ALA A 57 1.50 6.70 -27.74
C ALA A 57 0.63 6.49 -26.48
N ALA A 58 -0.26 7.42 -26.16
CA ALA A 58 -1.14 7.28 -25.00
C ALA A 58 -2.20 6.18 -25.23
N TYR A 59 -2.73 6.07 -26.44
CA TYR A 59 -3.66 4.99 -26.78
C TYR A 59 -2.97 3.63 -26.73
N GLU A 60 -1.75 3.54 -27.25
CA GLU A 60 -0.97 2.29 -27.19
C GLU A 60 -0.64 1.87 -25.78
N LEU A 61 -0.36 2.82 -24.89
CA LEU A 61 -0.15 2.56 -23.48
C LEU A 61 -1.41 2.00 -22.84
N LEU A 62 -2.55 2.67 -23.02
CA LEU A 62 -3.84 2.21 -22.53
C LEU A 62 -4.22 0.84 -23.13
N TYR A 63 -3.95 0.63 -24.40
CA TYR A 63 -4.22 -0.62 -25.08
C TYR A 63 -3.38 -1.78 -24.53
N ARG A 64 -2.13 -1.54 -24.15
CA ARG A 64 -1.29 -2.54 -23.47
C ARG A 64 -1.83 -2.94 -22.11
N VAL A 65 -2.33 -1.96 -21.32
CA VAL A 65 -2.86 -2.20 -19.98
C VAL A 65 -4.25 -2.87 -20.03
N SER A 66 -5.14 -2.35 -20.88
CA SER A 66 -6.50 -2.88 -21.02
C SER A 66 -7.09 -2.56 -22.39
N PRO A 67 -6.93 -3.46 -23.38
CA PRO A 67 -7.47 -3.28 -24.72
C PRO A 67 -8.98 -3.04 -24.74
N ALA A 68 -9.72 -3.72 -23.84
CA ALA A 68 -11.17 -3.64 -23.77
C ALA A 68 -11.68 -2.28 -23.29
N THR A 69 -10.92 -1.58 -22.44
CA THR A 69 -11.31 -0.30 -21.88
C THR A 69 -10.68 0.90 -22.59
N ALA A 70 -9.58 0.70 -23.29
CA ALA A 70 -8.86 1.79 -23.99
C ALA A 70 -9.75 2.61 -24.93
N GLN A 71 -10.69 1.96 -25.61
CA GLN A 71 -11.63 2.60 -26.55
C GLN A 71 -12.65 3.56 -25.92
N TYR A 72 -12.83 3.50 -24.60
CA TYR A 72 -13.77 4.37 -23.87
C TYR A 72 -13.10 5.61 -23.29
N PHE A 73 -11.78 5.60 -23.19
CA PHE A 73 -11.04 6.71 -22.60
C PHE A 73 -10.89 7.88 -23.58
N ARG A 74 -11.10 9.07 -23.05
CA ARG A 74 -10.84 10.31 -23.79
C ARG A 74 -9.49 10.88 -23.41
N SER A 75 -8.76 11.37 -24.38
CA SER A 75 -7.48 12.01 -24.18
C SER A 75 -7.65 13.33 -23.41
N VAL A 76 -6.94 13.47 -22.31
CA VAL A 76 -6.91 14.70 -21.51
C VAL A 76 -5.65 15.50 -21.81
N ARG A 77 -4.46 14.89 -21.73
CA ARG A 77 -3.13 15.47 -21.96
C ARG A 77 -2.85 16.78 -21.21
N MET A 78 -3.12 16.77 -19.94
CA MET A 78 -2.76 17.88 -19.06
C MET A 78 -1.64 17.44 -18.11
N SER A 79 -0.62 18.26 -17.97
CA SER A 79 0.56 17.93 -17.19
C SER A 79 1.01 19.07 -16.27
N CYS A 80 1.74 18.71 -15.23
CA CYS A 80 2.49 19.61 -14.36
C CYS A 80 3.83 18.98 -14.00
N GLU A 81 4.75 19.78 -13.52
CA GLU A 81 6.09 19.35 -13.13
C GLU A 81 6.45 19.91 -11.77
N ASP A 82 7.01 19.06 -10.91
CA ASP A 82 7.64 19.46 -9.65
C ASP A 82 8.72 18.43 -9.28
N GLN A 83 9.75 18.87 -8.55
CA GLN A 83 10.89 18.04 -8.11
C GLN A 83 11.56 17.21 -9.23
N GLY A 84 11.49 17.67 -10.48
CA GLY A 84 12.03 16.96 -11.63
C GLY A 84 11.20 15.71 -12.00
N ILE A 85 9.97 15.62 -11.53
CA ILE A 85 8.97 14.64 -11.96
C ILE A 85 7.84 15.36 -12.67
N ARG A 86 7.50 14.86 -13.86
CA ARG A 86 6.36 15.29 -14.63
C ARG A 86 5.19 14.35 -14.38
N MET A 87 4.07 14.90 -13.92
CA MET A 87 2.80 14.21 -13.89
C MET A 87 1.98 14.60 -15.12
N GLU A 88 1.46 13.62 -15.86
CA GLU A 88 0.58 13.86 -16.99
C GLU A 88 -0.67 12.99 -16.86
N VAL A 89 -1.86 13.61 -16.85
CA VAL A 89 -3.12 12.90 -17.00
C VAL A 89 -3.32 12.60 -18.48
N ILE A 90 -3.23 11.31 -18.80
CA ILE A 90 -3.32 10.82 -20.17
C ILE A 90 -4.76 10.78 -20.63
N SER A 91 -5.63 10.21 -19.76
CA SER A 91 -6.98 9.87 -20.14
C SER A 91 -7.87 9.71 -18.91
N ALA A 92 -9.15 10.05 -19.05
CA ALA A 92 -10.16 9.87 -18.03
C ALA A 92 -11.45 9.32 -18.62
N TYR A 93 -12.15 8.53 -17.82
CA TYR A 93 -13.45 7.95 -18.14
C TYR A 93 -14.34 7.94 -16.90
N ALA A 94 -15.60 8.30 -17.06
CA ALA A 94 -16.58 8.22 -15.98
C ALA A 94 -17.84 7.52 -16.45
N GLN A 95 -18.34 6.61 -15.65
CA GLN A 95 -19.61 5.93 -15.84
C GLN A 95 -20.27 5.69 -14.49
N ASP A 96 -21.52 6.13 -14.37
CA ASP A 96 -22.32 5.99 -13.15
C ASP A 96 -21.60 6.55 -11.91
N ASP A 97 -21.39 5.75 -10.89
CA ASP A 97 -20.72 6.12 -9.64
C ASP A 97 -19.20 5.99 -9.68
N THR A 98 -18.62 5.59 -10.81
CA THR A 98 -17.20 5.26 -10.93
C THR A 98 -16.51 6.08 -12.00
N ALA A 99 -15.32 6.60 -11.70
CA ALA A 99 -14.39 7.16 -12.68
C ALA A 99 -13.06 6.43 -12.65
N GLN A 100 -12.41 6.35 -13.80
CA GLN A 100 -11.06 5.82 -13.96
C GLN A 100 -10.20 6.86 -14.65
N ILE A 101 -9.01 7.07 -14.11
CA ILE A 101 -8.04 8.06 -14.60
C ILE A 101 -6.71 7.34 -14.81
N TYR A 102 -6.20 7.40 -16.04
CA TYR A 102 -4.82 7.02 -16.32
C TYR A 102 -3.94 8.25 -16.32
N PHE A 103 -2.88 8.19 -15.55
CA PHE A 103 -1.86 9.23 -15.53
C PHE A 103 -0.47 8.62 -15.39
N THR A 104 0.54 9.38 -15.76
CA THR A 104 1.94 8.99 -15.64
C THR A 104 2.69 9.88 -14.68
N LEU A 105 3.69 9.30 -14.04
CA LEU A 105 4.79 10.02 -13.41
C LEU A 105 6.07 9.68 -14.17
N GLN A 106 6.75 10.68 -14.72
CA GLN A 106 8.02 10.52 -15.43
C GLN A 106 9.14 11.22 -14.65
N ASP A 107 10.21 10.49 -14.37
CA ASP A 107 11.40 11.09 -13.77
C ASP A 107 12.28 11.74 -14.85
N LEU A 108 12.33 13.06 -14.85
CA LEU A 108 13.06 13.85 -15.85
C LEU A 108 14.55 13.99 -15.51
N THR A 109 14.95 13.79 -14.25
CA THR A 109 16.28 14.14 -13.75
C THR A 109 17.06 12.98 -13.17
N GLY A 110 16.41 11.86 -12.87
CA GLY A 110 17.01 10.71 -12.20
C GLY A 110 16.43 9.37 -12.67
N ASP A 111 16.58 8.38 -11.81
CA ASP A 111 16.01 7.03 -11.96
C ASP A 111 15.39 6.63 -10.62
N ARG A 112 14.45 7.48 -10.14
CA ARG A 112 13.82 7.35 -8.83
C ARG A 112 12.51 6.58 -8.85
N LEU A 113 11.98 6.25 -10.04
CA LEU A 113 10.73 5.50 -10.22
C LEU A 113 11.02 4.05 -10.65
N SER A 114 10.10 3.16 -10.35
CA SER A 114 10.16 1.77 -10.75
C SER A 114 8.75 1.21 -11.00
N LYS A 115 8.67 -0.04 -11.41
CA LYS A 115 7.39 -0.77 -11.55
C LYS A 115 6.62 -0.91 -10.23
N ASP A 116 7.29 -0.76 -9.10
CA ASP A 116 6.70 -0.86 -7.76
C ASP A 116 6.44 0.54 -7.15
N ALA A 117 6.45 1.60 -7.98
CA ALA A 117 6.12 2.95 -7.55
C ALA A 117 4.72 3.03 -6.94
N ASP A 118 4.55 3.87 -5.94
CA ASP A 118 3.33 4.00 -5.16
C ASP A 118 3.06 5.48 -4.83
N LEU A 119 1.81 5.85 -4.71
CA LEU A 119 1.41 7.22 -4.37
C LEU A 119 1.41 7.48 -2.86
N PHE A 120 1.65 6.46 -2.05
CA PHE A 120 1.71 6.52 -0.59
C PHE A 120 0.46 7.20 0.01
N ASP A 121 -0.71 6.85 -0.51
CA ASP A 121 -2.01 7.44 -0.14
C ASP A 121 -2.00 8.98 -0.03
N SER A 122 -1.05 9.62 -0.71
CA SER A 122 -0.79 11.05 -0.66
C SER A 122 -1.36 11.79 -1.86
N TYR A 123 -2.51 11.34 -2.32
CA TYR A 123 -3.26 12.00 -3.37
C TYR A 123 -4.60 12.50 -2.86
N SER A 124 -5.12 13.53 -3.49
CA SER A 124 -6.44 14.05 -3.21
C SER A 124 -7.20 14.35 -4.50
N ILE A 125 -8.51 14.19 -4.40
CA ILE A 125 -9.44 14.45 -5.47
C ILE A 125 -10.46 15.43 -4.96
N HIS A 126 -10.54 16.59 -5.63
CA HIS A 126 -11.61 17.52 -5.33
C HIS A 126 -12.86 17.12 -6.13
N ALA A 127 -13.80 16.45 -5.46
CA ALA A 127 -15.07 16.01 -6.00
C ALA A 127 -16.23 16.62 -5.18
N PRO A 128 -17.43 16.80 -5.79
CA PRO A 128 -18.59 17.39 -5.11
C PRO A 128 -19.13 16.56 -3.94
N SER A 129 -18.88 15.27 -3.92
CA SER A 129 -19.36 14.33 -2.90
C SER A 129 -18.21 13.46 -2.38
N PRO A 130 -18.35 12.83 -1.19
CA PRO A 130 -17.38 11.91 -0.67
C PRO A 130 -17.13 10.75 -1.64
N VAL A 131 -15.86 10.44 -1.88
CA VAL A 131 -15.40 9.39 -2.78
C VAL A 131 -14.42 8.46 -2.07
N GLU A 132 -14.42 7.20 -2.49
CA GLU A 132 -13.34 6.26 -2.27
C GLU A 132 -12.45 6.30 -3.50
N ALA A 133 -11.14 6.28 -3.31
CA ALA A 133 -10.21 6.25 -4.42
C ALA A 133 -9.09 5.24 -4.15
N ASN A 134 -8.66 4.54 -5.20
CA ASN A 134 -7.55 3.60 -5.16
C ASN A 134 -6.66 3.83 -6.38
N GLY A 135 -5.35 4.02 -6.12
CA GLY A 135 -4.33 4.20 -7.15
C GLY A 135 -3.37 3.02 -7.17
N GLU A 136 -3.08 2.50 -8.35
CA GLU A 136 -2.11 1.42 -8.54
C GLU A 136 -1.19 1.71 -9.74
N CYS A 137 0.11 1.36 -9.61
CA CYS A 137 1.03 1.38 -10.72
C CYS A 137 0.74 0.15 -11.60
N VAL A 138 0.34 0.38 -12.84
CA VAL A 138 -0.09 -0.67 -13.79
C VAL A 138 0.93 -0.97 -14.87
N ASP A 139 1.88 -0.05 -15.12
CA ASP A 139 2.97 -0.24 -16.10
C ASP A 139 4.17 0.64 -15.73
N TYR A 140 5.36 0.22 -16.15
CA TYR A 140 6.59 0.98 -16.03
C TYR A 140 7.47 0.81 -17.25
N ASP A 141 7.81 1.92 -17.87
CA ASP A 141 8.76 1.99 -18.97
C ASP A 141 10.12 2.48 -18.45
N SER A 142 11.09 1.58 -18.41
CA SER A 142 12.45 1.87 -17.94
C SER A 142 13.23 2.80 -18.89
N ASP A 143 12.94 2.79 -20.18
CA ASP A 143 13.67 3.60 -21.17
C ASP A 143 13.32 5.08 -21.03
N THR A 144 12.05 5.36 -20.78
CA THR A 144 11.54 6.72 -20.53
C THR A 144 11.44 7.06 -19.05
N ARG A 145 11.68 6.11 -18.14
CA ARG A 145 11.56 6.25 -16.68
C ARG A 145 10.16 6.72 -16.28
N THR A 146 9.15 6.10 -16.85
CA THR A 146 7.76 6.50 -16.74
C THR A 146 6.95 5.41 -16.07
N ALA A 147 6.38 5.70 -14.90
CA ALA A 147 5.40 4.86 -14.22
C ALA A 147 3.99 5.30 -14.62
N THR A 148 3.16 4.34 -15.02
CA THR A 148 1.75 4.55 -15.37
C THR A 148 0.86 4.08 -14.25
N PHE A 149 -0.06 4.92 -13.85
CA PHE A 149 -1.01 4.65 -12.78
C PHE A 149 -2.43 4.60 -13.31
N LEU A 150 -3.21 3.68 -12.75
CA LEU A 150 -4.66 3.67 -12.81
C LEU A 150 -5.22 4.13 -11.47
N LEU A 151 -5.92 5.24 -11.46
CA LEU A 151 -6.71 5.71 -10.32
C LEU A 151 -8.18 5.39 -10.56
N THR A 152 -8.78 4.60 -9.67
CA THR A 152 -10.21 4.32 -9.68
C THR A 152 -10.87 5.09 -8.55
N ILE A 153 -11.87 5.89 -8.89
CA ILE A 153 -12.65 6.72 -7.97
C ILE A 153 -14.07 6.18 -7.94
N ARG A 154 -14.62 6.00 -6.77
CA ARG A 154 -16.01 5.59 -6.58
C ARG A 154 -16.74 6.53 -5.65
N GLN A 155 -17.94 6.98 -6.03
CA GLN A 155 -18.78 7.80 -5.19
C GLN A 155 -19.49 6.94 -4.14
N LEU A 156 -19.37 7.33 -2.85
CA LEU A 156 -19.84 6.50 -1.74
C LEU A 156 -21.37 6.48 -1.60
N ASP A 157 -22.06 7.47 -2.11
CA ASP A 157 -23.53 7.54 -2.08
C ASP A 157 -24.22 6.82 -3.25
N GLY A 158 -23.44 6.16 -4.11
CA GLY A 158 -23.92 5.40 -5.27
C GLY A 158 -24.55 6.25 -6.38
N LYS A 159 -24.45 7.58 -6.29
CA LYS A 159 -24.95 8.46 -7.34
C LYS A 159 -23.90 8.59 -8.46
N LYS A 160 -24.37 9.04 -9.62
CA LYS A 160 -23.47 9.38 -10.72
C LYS A 160 -22.46 10.44 -10.30
N ILE A 161 -21.23 10.27 -10.73
CA ILE A 161 -20.21 11.30 -10.58
C ILE A 161 -20.71 12.54 -11.33
N ALA A 162 -20.98 13.59 -10.56
CA ALA A 162 -21.48 14.86 -11.07
C ALA A 162 -20.32 15.85 -11.19
N GLY A 163 -20.41 16.72 -12.19
CA GLY A 163 -19.42 17.77 -12.44
C GLY A 163 -18.82 17.63 -13.82
N ASP A 164 -18.18 18.71 -14.25
CA ASP A 164 -17.57 18.85 -15.58
C ASP A 164 -16.04 18.78 -15.53
N LYS A 165 -15.46 18.75 -14.31
CA LYS A 165 -14.02 18.72 -14.10
C LYS A 165 -13.65 18.04 -12.79
N ILE A 166 -12.44 17.49 -12.75
CA ILE A 166 -11.77 16.97 -11.55
C ILE A 166 -10.45 17.72 -11.36
N THR A 167 -10.15 18.08 -10.12
CA THR A 167 -8.80 18.47 -9.71
C THR A 167 -8.18 17.29 -8.98
N PHE A 168 -7.05 16.82 -9.51
CA PHE A 168 -6.28 15.72 -8.96
C PHE A 168 -4.91 16.23 -8.51
N THR A 169 -4.56 15.90 -7.26
CA THR A 169 -3.32 16.34 -6.62
C THR A 169 -2.56 15.13 -6.06
N VAL A 170 -1.25 15.09 -6.30
CA VAL A 170 -0.31 14.15 -5.65
C VAL A 170 0.69 14.96 -4.83
N LYS A 171 0.95 14.58 -3.59
CA LYS A 171 1.87 15.29 -2.66
C LYS A 171 3.16 14.52 -2.41
N LYS A 172 3.11 13.20 -2.53
CA LYS A 172 4.26 12.31 -2.32
C LYS A 172 4.17 11.15 -3.29
N THR A 173 5.33 10.60 -3.62
CA THR A 173 5.41 9.32 -4.32
C THR A 173 6.58 8.51 -3.77
N LEU A 174 6.39 7.21 -3.66
CA LEU A 174 7.42 6.22 -3.41
C LEU A 174 7.86 5.68 -4.77
N GLY A 175 9.06 6.01 -5.17
CA GLY A 175 9.53 5.64 -6.50
C GLY A 175 10.00 4.20 -6.60
N ILE A 176 10.71 3.73 -5.58
CA ILE A 176 11.25 2.37 -5.50
C ILE A 176 10.69 1.73 -4.25
N ARG A 177 10.12 0.54 -4.39
CA ARG A 177 9.55 -0.23 -3.29
C ARG A 177 9.92 -1.70 -3.43
N THR A 178 10.44 -2.28 -2.35
CA THR A 178 10.73 -3.69 -2.26
C THR A 178 9.84 -4.31 -1.20
N LYS A 179 9.20 -5.41 -1.55
CA LYS A 179 8.53 -6.28 -0.60
C LYS A 179 9.19 -7.65 -0.63
N GLY A 180 9.39 -8.22 0.52
CA GLY A 180 10.01 -9.52 0.63
C GLY A 180 9.56 -10.28 1.85
N GLU A 181 10.07 -11.49 1.92
CA GLU A 181 9.85 -12.41 3.03
C GLU A 181 11.15 -13.18 3.26
N ALA A 182 11.55 -13.32 4.51
CA ALA A 182 12.74 -14.05 4.89
C ALA A 182 12.48 -14.91 6.13
N ALA A 183 12.96 -16.15 6.11
CA ALA A 183 13.05 -16.98 7.30
C ALA A 183 14.18 -16.48 8.20
N VAL A 184 13.91 -16.37 9.48
CA VAL A 184 14.93 -16.00 10.47
C VAL A 184 15.63 -17.26 10.98
N PRO A 185 16.98 -17.30 10.96
CA PRO A 185 17.74 -18.44 11.48
C PRO A 185 17.47 -18.69 12.97
N ALA A 186 17.35 -19.95 13.36
CA ALA A 186 17.04 -20.33 14.74
C ALA A 186 18.12 -19.92 15.75
N ASP A 187 19.37 -19.89 15.35
CA ASP A 187 20.50 -19.40 16.16
C ASP A 187 20.42 -17.90 16.41
N GLU A 188 19.95 -17.12 15.44
CA GLU A 188 19.68 -15.68 15.61
C GLU A 188 18.51 -15.43 16.55
N ILE A 189 17.44 -16.22 16.45
CA ILE A 189 16.31 -16.17 17.39
C ILE A 189 16.80 -16.45 18.81
N ALA A 190 17.58 -17.51 19.00
CA ALA A 190 18.14 -17.87 20.30
C ALA A 190 19.06 -16.78 20.86
N ARG A 191 19.90 -16.17 20.03
CA ARG A 191 20.82 -15.08 20.40
C ARG A 191 20.06 -13.82 20.84
N LEU A 192 18.96 -13.53 20.18
CA LEU A 192 18.14 -12.33 20.43
C LEU A 192 17.04 -12.56 21.47
N THR A 193 16.97 -13.76 22.06
CA THR A 193 15.99 -14.06 23.12
C THR A 193 16.35 -13.33 24.42
N VAL A 194 15.42 -12.54 24.92
CA VAL A 194 15.57 -11.70 26.12
C VAL A 194 14.39 -11.87 27.07
N GLN A 195 14.63 -11.59 28.35
CA GLN A 195 13.59 -11.48 29.37
C GLN A 195 13.39 -10.03 29.84
N ALA A 196 14.35 -9.16 29.52
CA ALA A 196 14.30 -7.77 29.93
C ALA A 196 13.29 -6.98 29.08
N THR A 197 12.51 -6.15 29.75
CA THR A 197 11.58 -5.22 29.12
C THR A 197 11.96 -3.77 29.44
N GLN A 198 11.45 -2.86 28.63
CA GLN A 198 11.53 -1.42 28.85
C GLN A 198 10.13 -0.82 28.84
N GLN A 199 9.96 0.30 29.55
CA GLN A 199 8.71 1.05 29.50
C GLN A 199 8.66 1.91 28.24
N VAL A 200 7.54 1.83 27.53
CA VAL A 200 7.23 2.68 26.39
C VAL A 200 6.21 3.72 26.84
N PRO A 201 6.61 5.00 27.00
CA PRO A 201 5.67 6.05 27.33
C PRO A 201 4.60 6.20 26.23
N GLU A 202 3.36 6.49 26.63
CA GLU A 202 2.25 6.70 25.69
C GLU A 202 2.57 7.72 24.59
N THR A 203 3.35 8.76 24.93
CA THR A 203 3.80 9.78 23.97
C THR A 203 4.73 9.25 22.88
N LYS A 204 5.26 8.03 23.05
CA LYS A 204 6.10 7.34 22.07
C LYS A 204 5.34 6.27 21.30
N LEU A 205 4.17 5.86 21.74
CA LEU A 205 3.31 4.97 20.99
C LEU A 205 2.91 5.64 19.68
N ARG A 206 2.99 4.89 18.60
CA ARG A 206 2.58 5.30 17.26
C ARG A 206 1.20 4.74 16.92
N GLY A 207 0.91 3.54 17.39
CA GLY A 207 -0.35 2.86 17.18
C GLY A 207 -0.28 1.41 17.63
N TRP A 208 -1.41 0.77 17.60
CA TRP A 208 -1.55 -0.67 17.77
C TRP A 208 -2.65 -1.18 16.88
N GLY A 209 -2.68 -2.47 16.64
CA GLY A 209 -3.69 -3.10 15.81
C GLY A 209 -3.60 -4.61 15.87
N GLY A 210 -4.59 -5.25 15.28
CA GLY A 210 -4.68 -6.70 15.20
C GLY A 210 -6.11 -7.18 15.06
N THR A 211 -6.31 -8.49 15.22
CA THR A 211 -7.65 -9.11 15.20
C THR A 211 -8.39 -8.99 16.50
N GLU A 212 -7.68 -8.68 17.58
CA GLU A 212 -8.19 -8.58 18.95
C GLU A 212 -7.95 -7.17 19.53
N GLU A 213 -7.94 -6.15 18.66
CA GLU A 213 -7.63 -4.77 19.05
C GLU A 213 -8.60 -4.20 20.11
N ASP A 214 -9.85 -4.64 20.10
CA ASP A 214 -10.88 -4.20 21.04
C ASP A 214 -10.69 -4.80 22.44
N GLU A 215 -9.87 -5.84 22.60
CA GLU A 215 -9.61 -6.53 23.86
C GLU A 215 -8.25 -6.14 24.49
N ILE A 216 -7.51 -5.23 23.84
CA ILE A 216 -6.18 -4.86 24.30
C ILE A 216 -6.28 -3.90 25.49
N ASP A 217 -5.73 -4.32 26.63
CA ASP A 217 -5.43 -3.40 27.70
C ASP A 217 -4.21 -2.52 27.31
N PRO A 218 -4.36 -1.19 27.16
CA PRO A 218 -3.25 -0.30 26.87
C PRO A 218 -2.06 -0.43 27.84
N ALA A 219 -2.30 -0.89 29.06
CA ALA A 219 -1.24 -1.18 30.02
C ALA A 219 -0.30 -2.31 29.56
N GLN A 220 -0.79 -3.25 28.76
CA GLN A 220 0.03 -4.32 28.18
C GLN A 220 0.97 -3.82 27.08
N LEU A 221 0.64 -2.69 26.46
CA LEU A 221 1.46 -2.03 25.45
C LEU A 221 2.54 -1.12 26.06
N ALA A 222 2.44 -0.84 27.35
CA ALA A 222 3.41 0.02 28.04
C ALA A 222 4.79 -0.64 28.24
N ALA A 223 4.87 -1.97 28.14
CA ALA A 223 6.11 -2.72 28.29
C ALA A 223 6.48 -3.39 26.96
N ALA A 224 7.62 -3.03 26.37
CA ALA A 224 8.20 -3.66 25.21
C ALA A 224 9.46 -4.44 25.58
N LEU A 225 9.86 -5.40 24.75
CA LEU A 225 11.15 -6.06 24.91
C LEU A 225 12.30 -5.04 24.82
N LEU A 226 13.36 -5.26 25.60
CA LEU A 226 14.56 -4.43 25.49
C LEU A 226 15.35 -4.84 24.27
N PRO A 227 15.53 -3.95 23.27
CA PRO A 227 16.25 -4.29 22.04
C PRO A 227 17.70 -4.63 22.32
N GLN A 228 18.22 -5.63 21.62
CA GLN A 228 19.61 -6.02 21.72
C GLN A 228 20.50 -5.07 20.93
N THR A 229 21.75 -4.88 21.40
CA THR A 229 22.72 -3.96 20.79
C THR A 229 23.28 -4.45 19.44
N GLN A 230 23.10 -5.74 19.12
CA GLN A 230 23.51 -6.35 17.87
C GLN A 230 22.30 -7.05 17.25
N PRO A 231 21.45 -6.32 16.52
CA PRO A 231 20.27 -6.88 15.88
C PRO A 231 20.66 -7.83 14.74
N TYR A 232 19.72 -8.66 14.31
CA TYR A 232 19.84 -9.43 13.08
C TYR A 232 19.22 -8.64 11.92
N GLN A 233 20.03 -8.33 10.92
CA GLN A 233 19.56 -7.62 9.73
C GLN A 233 18.81 -8.57 8.80
N ILE A 234 17.48 -8.42 8.72
CA ILE A 234 16.62 -9.19 7.82
C ILE A 234 16.76 -8.66 6.39
N TYR A 235 16.73 -7.36 6.26
CA TYR A 235 16.90 -6.61 5.01
C TYR A 235 17.44 -5.21 5.34
N PRO A 236 18.13 -4.52 4.42
CA PRO A 236 18.55 -3.14 4.67
C PRO A 236 17.39 -2.26 5.14
N GLY A 237 17.50 -1.73 6.38
CA GLY A 237 16.45 -0.94 7.02
C GLY A 237 15.44 -1.73 7.83
N VAL A 238 15.53 -3.07 7.89
CA VAL A 238 14.64 -3.94 8.69
C VAL A 238 15.47 -4.90 9.53
N GLU A 239 15.32 -4.83 10.83
CA GLU A 239 16.11 -5.58 11.78
C GLU A 239 15.23 -6.30 12.79
N LEU A 240 15.59 -7.54 13.15
CA LEU A 240 15.07 -8.23 14.33
C LEU A 240 15.92 -7.82 15.53
N THR A 241 15.30 -7.20 16.53
CA THR A 241 16.00 -6.63 17.69
C THR A 241 15.85 -7.44 18.96
N ALA A 242 14.71 -8.11 19.12
CA ALA A 242 14.45 -8.93 20.29
C ALA A 242 13.37 -9.99 20.03
N VAL A 243 13.49 -11.11 20.69
CA VAL A 243 12.48 -12.15 20.84
C VAL A 243 12.36 -12.41 22.34
N GLY A 244 11.16 -12.69 22.86
CA GLY A 244 11.00 -12.92 24.30
C GLY A 244 9.61 -13.37 24.67
N GLU A 245 9.37 -13.39 25.98
CA GLU A 245 8.09 -13.72 26.55
C GLU A 245 7.74 -12.70 27.64
N VAL A 246 6.53 -12.15 27.58
CA VAL A 246 6.00 -11.25 28.61
C VAL A 246 4.60 -11.71 28.94
N ASP A 247 4.33 -11.94 30.21
CA ASP A 247 3.04 -12.42 30.74
C ASP A 247 2.54 -13.70 30.06
N GLY A 248 3.47 -14.64 29.76
CA GLY A 248 3.18 -15.92 29.11
C GLY A 248 2.89 -15.84 27.61
N LYS A 249 3.07 -14.67 27.00
CA LYS A 249 2.88 -14.45 25.57
C LYS A 249 4.22 -14.21 24.89
N ALA A 250 4.47 -14.95 23.81
CA ALA A 250 5.65 -14.72 22.98
C ALA A 250 5.57 -13.36 22.29
N ARG A 251 6.70 -12.67 22.24
CA ARG A 251 6.83 -11.37 21.59
C ARG A 251 8.03 -11.35 20.66
N VAL A 252 7.89 -10.65 19.54
CA VAL A 252 8.95 -10.45 18.55
C VAL A 252 8.99 -8.99 18.18
N GLN A 253 10.18 -8.39 18.26
CA GLN A 253 10.36 -6.96 18.01
C GLN A 253 11.19 -6.74 16.74
N LEU A 254 10.64 -5.99 15.82
CA LEU A 254 11.31 -5.46 14.64
C LEU A 254 11.67 -3.99 14.84
N HIS A 255 12.75 -3.58 14.18
CA HIS A 255 13.18 -2.18 14.08
C HIS A 255 13.23 -1.76 12.63
N PHE A 256 12.73 -0.57 12.34
CA PHE A 256 12.71 0.06 11.03
C PHE A 256 13.43 1.39 11.07
N THR A 257 14.42 1.57 10.21
CA THR A 257 15.22 2.80 10.13
C THR A 257 14.58 3.80 9.17
N ASP A 258 14.79 5.09 9.43
CA ASP A 258 14.42 6.21 8.54
C ASP A 258 12.95 6.26 8.10
N VAL A 259 12.02 5.83 8.95
CA VAL A 259 10.57 5.83 8.64
C VAL A 259 9.96 7.22 8.44
N LYS A 260 10.75 8.29 8.56
CA LYS A 260 10.34 9.66 8.22
C LYS A 260 10.44 9.95 6.74
N ASN A 261 11.47 9.38 6.10
CA ASN A 261 11.81 9.69 4.71
C ASN A 261 11.54 8.49 3.79
N ALA A 262 11.19 7.34 4.37
CA ALA A 262 10.91 6.11 3.65
C ALA A 262 9.69 5.39 4.25
N ASP A 263 9.01 4.58 3.46
CA ASP A 263 7.97 3.65 3.94
C ASP A 263 8.63 2.32 4.27
N GLN A 264 8.93 2.15 5.55
CA GLN A 264 9.50 0.91 6.06
C GLN A 264 8.58 0.34 7.12
N HIS A 265 8.09 -0.85 6.88
CA HIS A 265 7.26 -1.60 7.80
C HIS A 265 7.29 -3.09 7.50
N GLY A 266 6.82 -3.88 8.43
CA GLY A 266 6.79 -5.32 8.27
C GLY A 266 6.09 -6.00 9.43
N ASP A 267 6.05 -7.32 9.34
CA ASP A 267 5.41 -8.16 10.32
C ASP A 267 6.12 -9.51 10.43
N VAL A 268 5.86 -10.23 11.49
CA VAL A 268 6.40 -11.56 11.73
C VAL A 268 5.27 -12.57 11.92
N TYR A 269 5.55 -13.80 11.52
CA TYR A 269 4.68 -14.94 11.76
C TYR A 269 5.51 -16.21 11.89
N TRP A 270 4.94 -17.22 12.50
CA TRP A 270 5.58 -18.52 12.63
C TRP A 270 4.90 -19.54 11.72
N THR A 271 5.69 -20.47 11.19
CA THR A 271 5.20 -21.60 10.40
C THR A 271 5.53 -22.89 11.12
N ALA A 272 4.52 -23.65 11.50
CA ALA A 272 4.69 -24.96 12.10
C ALA A 272 5.11 -26.01 11.05
N GLU A 273 5.60 -27.17 11.48
CA GLU A 273 6.05 -28.27 10.61
C GLU A 273 4.96 -28.76 9.63
N ASP A 274 3.71 -28.67 10.04
CA ASP A 274 2.55 -29.02 9.17
C ASP A 274 2.19 -27.91 8.14
N GLY A 275 2.97 -26.84 8.10
CA GLY A 275 2.74 -25.69 7.23
C GLY A 275 1.69 -24.70 7.73
N LYS A 276 1.13 -24.90 8.93
CA LYS A 276 0.19 -23.97 9.54
C LYS A 276 0.92 -22.71 9.97
N THR A 277 0.37 -21.56 9.61
CA THR A 277 0.91 -20.25 10.04
C THR A 277 0.25 -19.76 11.33
N ILE A 278 1.07 -19.22 12.21
CA ILE A 278 0.68 -18.61 13.47
C ILE A 278 1.06 -17.13 13.37
N GLY A 279 0.06 -16.27 13.15
CA GLY A 279 0.24 -14.82 13.15
C GLY A 279 0.05 -14.27 14.56
N ALA A 280 0.60 -13.09 14.82
CA ALA A 280 0.33 -12.38 16.07
C ALA A 280 -1.07 -11.75 16.00
N PRO A 281 -1.95 -11.99 16.96
CA PRO A 281 -3.26 -11.35 17.01
C PRO A 281 -3.17 -9.85 17.29
N VAL A 282 -2.08 -9.40 17.89
CA VAL A 282 -1.83 -8.00 18.29
C VAL A 282 -0.42 -7.59 17.94
N SER A 283 -0.24 -6.34 17.54
CA SER A 283 1.05 -5.66 17.49
C SER A 283 0.91 -4.20 17.89
N PHE A 284 2.00 -3.61 18.31
CA PHE A 284 2.07 -2.17 18.57
C PHE A 284 3.37 -1.58 18.06
N ASP A 285 3.28 -0.33 17.63
CA ASP A 285 4.39 0.43 17.09
C ASP A 285 4.76 1.58 18.02
N PHE A 286 6.05 1.83 18.15
CA PHE A 286 6.56 2.92 18.99
C PHE A 286 7.88 3.49 18.47
N PHE A 287 8.20 4.70 18.92
CA PHE A 287 9.49 5.34 18.66
C PHE A 287 10.34 5.33 19.94
N MET A 288 11.60 4.94 19.83
CA MET A 288 12.55 5.19 20.94
C MET A 288 13.04 6.63 20.91
N ASP A 289 13.46 7.11 19.74
CA ASP A 289 13.74 8.51 19.49
C ASP A 289 13.03 8.97 18.22
N LYS A 290 11.97 9.74 18.41
CA LYS A 290 11.20 10.30 17.30
C LYS A 290 12.04 11.23 16.39
N ALA A 291 13.13 11.81 16.91
CA ALA A 291 13.99 12.67 16.13
C ALA A 291 14.82 11.89 15.11
N LEU A 292 15.21 10.66 15.42
CA LEU A 292 16.00 9.80 14.53
C LEU A 292 15.16 9.17 13.41
N GLY A 293 13.82 9.11 13.57
CA GLY A 293 12.94 8.50 12.59
C GLY A 293 12.95 6.97 12.63
N ASP A 294 13.47 6.38 13.72
CA ASP A 294 13.50 4.94 13.91
C ASP A 294 12.24 4.49 14.61
N ALA A 295 11.57 3.49 14.05
CA ALA A 295 10.36 2.90 14.60
C ALA A 295 10.58 1.44 14.99
N TYR A 296 9.92 1.03 16.05
CA TYR A 296 9.86 -0.35 16.48
C TYR A 296 8.44 -0.87 16.33
N SER A 297 8.30 -2.12 15.91
CA SER A 297 7.04 -2.85 15.90
C SER A 297 7.20 -4.11 16.75
N GLU A 298 6.32 -4.32 17.71
CA GLU A 298 6.34 -5.51 18.54
C GLU A 298 5.07 -6.33 18.33
N ALA A 299 5.26 -7.54 17.84
CA ALA A 299 4.22 -8.52 17.61
C ALA A 299 4.02 -9.37 18.87
N ILE A 300 2.77 -9.55 19.29
CA ILE A 300 2.37 -10.32 20.48
C ILE A 300 1.60 -11.56 20.04
N PHE A 301 2.08 -12.74 20.41
CA PHE A 301 1.47 -14.03 20.09
C PHE A 301 0.77 -14.61 21.31
N ASP A 302 -0.43 -15.13 21.13
CA ASP A 302 -1.27 -15.69 22.21
C ASP A 302 -0.84 -17.08 22.68
N VAL A 303 0.46 -17.35 22.58
CA VAL A 303 1.11 -18.59 23.01
C VAL A 303 2.45 -18.28 23.64
N PRO A 304 2.93 -19.09 24.60
CA PRO A 304 4.29 -18.94 25.14
C PRO A 304 5.35 -19.27 24.10
N LEU A 305 6.51 -18.66 24.24
CA LEU A 305 7.63 -18.84 23.29
C LEU A 305 8.05 -20.31 23.15
N SER A 306 7.92 -21.10 24.21
CA SER A 306 8.23 -22.54 24.21
C SER A 306 7.39 -23.36 23.20
N GLN A 307 6.15 -22.95 22.92
CA GLN A 307 5.30 -23.59 21.91
C GLN A 307 5.73 -23.28 20.46
N LEU A 308 6.50 -22.22 20.27
CA LEU A 308 7.01 -21.80 18.95
C LEU A 308 8.40 -22.37 18.63
N SER A 309 9.01 -23.12 19.56
CA SER A 309 10.39 -23.63 19.45
C SER A 309 10.61 -24.58 18.26
N ALA A 310 9.57 -25.30 17.81
CA ALA A 310 9.59 -26.17 16.64
C ALA A 310 9.11 -25.47 15.34
N CYS A 311 8.76 -24.19 15.40
CA CYS A 311 8.27 -23.43 14.26
C CYS A 311 9.38 -22.61 13.62
N THR A 312 9.25 -22.34 12.34
CA THR A 312 10.11 -21.38 11.62
C THR A 312 9.52 -19.98 11.74
N MET A 313 10.31 -19.02 12.23
CA MET A 313 9.94 -17.60 12.18
C MET A 313 10.17 -17.04 10.78
N ASN A 314 9.21 -16.35 10.25
CA ASN A 314 9.30 -15.62 9.00
C ASN A 314 9.01 -14.14 9.25
N ALA A 315 9.77 -13.28 8.62
CA ALA A 315 9.54 -11.84 8.61
C ALA A 315 9.11 -11.42 7.21
N TYR A 316 8.00 -10.72 7.14
CA TYR A 316 7.51 -10.08 5.92
C TYR A 316 7.76 -8.58 6.02
N TYR A 317 8.30 -7.98 4.98
CA TYR A 317 8.67 -6.57 5.01
C TYR A 317 8.35 -5.83 3.72
N PHE A 318 8.14 -4.54 3.90
CA PHE A 318 8.15 -3.51 2.86
C PHE A 318 9.26 -2.52 3.16
N VAL A 319 10.03 -2.19 2.14
CA VAL A 319 11.09 -1.17 2.20
C VAL A 319 10.98 -0.32 0.96
N SER A 320 10.87 0.97 1.13
CA SER A 320 10.90 1.92 0.02
C SER A 320 12.23 2.64 -0.07
N GLY A 321 12.53 3.20 -1.24
CA GLY A 321 13.46 4.29 -1.36
C GLY A 321 12.93 5.55 -0.67
N GLN A 322 13.67 6.62 -0.80
CA GLN A 322 13.28 7.92 -0.23
C GLN A 322 11.94 8.38 -0.81
N VAL A 323 11.07 8.86 0.06
CA VAL A 323 9.81 9.52 -0.34
C VAL A 323 10.14 10.78 -1.13
N ILE A 324 9.58 10.92 -2.31
CA ILE A 324 9.69 12.13 -3.14
C ILE A 324 8.52 13.03 -2.78
N HIS A 325 8.81 14.14 -2.11
CA HIS A 325 7.80 15.15 -1.78
C HIS A 325 7.67 16.14 -2.91
N GLY A 326 6.44 16.51 -3.29
CA GLY A 326 6.17 17.49 -4.33
C GLY A 326 4.75 18.03 -4.26
N SER A 327 4.37 18.77 -5.29
CA SER A 327 3.02 19.31 -5.44
C SER A 327 2.61 19.22 -6.90
N TRP A 328 2.15 18.05 -7.31
CA TRP A 328 1.64 17.84 -8.66
C TRP A 328 0.13 17.99 -8.62
N GLU A 329 -0.40 18.93 -9.39
CA GLU A 329 -1.82 19.22 -9.45
C GLU A 329 -2.25 19.51 -10.88
N VAL A 330 -3.28 18.84 -11.34
CA VAL A 330 -3.93 19.10 -12.62
C VAL A 330 -5.44 19.13 -12.45
N THR A 331 -6.10 20.07 -13.18
CA THR A 331 -7.54 20.11 -13.30
C THR A 331 -7.90 19.82 -14.74
N PHE A 332 -8.74 18.82 -14.96
CA PHE A 332 -9.12 18.38 -16.31
C PHE A 332 -10.63 18.14 -16.39
N PRO A 333 -11.21 18.24 -17.58
CA PRO A 333 -12.62 17.96 -17.78
C PRO A 333 -12.93 16.48 -17.60
N LEU A 334 -14.03 16.19 -16.92
CA LEU A 334 -14.59 14.86 -16.80
C LEU A 334 -15.86 14.80 -17.62
N GLU A 335 -15.79 14.21 -18.80
CA GLU A 335 -16.96 14.04 -19.63
C GLU A 335 -17.61 12.69 -19.35
N ASN A 336 -18.90 12.71 -19.02
CA ASN A 336 -19.70 11.50 -18.88
C ASN A 336 -19.82 10.78 -20.23
N ALA A 337 -19.80 9.46 -20.20
CA ALA A 337 -19.88 8.59 -21.38
C ALA A 337 -21.22 8.69 -22.16
N GLU A 338 -22.19 9.40 -21.63
CA GLU A 338 -23.50 9.59 -22.25
C GLU A 338 -23.55 10.92 -23.01
N LYS A 339 -23.19 10.87 -24.29
CA LYS A 339 -23.80 11.68 -25.37
C LYS A 339 -23.81 10.90 -26.65
#